data_529bfab814e293901cf9f19dd6dcc826
#
_entry.id   529bfab814e293901cf9f19dd6dcc826
#
_cell.length_a   1.000
_cell.length_b   1.000
_cell.length_c   1.000
_cell.angle_alpha   90.00
_cell.angle_beta   90.00
_cell.angle_gamma   90.00
#
_symmetry.space_group_name_H-M   'P 1'
#
loop_
_entity.id
_entity.type
_entity.pdbx_description
1 polymer ?
#
loop_
_entity_poly.entity_id
_entity_poly.type
_entity_poly.pdbx_seq_one_letter_code
_entity_poly.pdbx_strand_id
1 'polypeptide(L)'
;MQRLEPWHGHCQLTFQRSGDCTRHQGGCSAPFKMLRAEKGENGRCELPLLHTAGGLVGGDQLSIELTLEPNSRGLVTSVAAQKIYGSVGRSQLEPRGRWACQHVRCHLDKQSDLEWLPQELVVFADGLYEQHFMVQLHADASFLGTEIVRLGRTASGESLQQGQWRSNLSIQRCNKNNGRPEDWELVDRIELEGDSLNAL
;
A
#
# COMPACT_ATOMS: atom_id res chain seq x y z
N MET A 1 -29.91 14.52 3.92
CA MET A 1 -28.46 14.46 4.22
C MET A 1 -27.81 13.77 3.03
N GLN A 2 -26.95 14.47 2.31
CA GLN A 2 -26.33 13.92 1.09
C GLN A 2 -25.21 12.95 1.51
N ARG A 3 -25.21 11.75 0.95
CA ARG A 3 -24.16 10.75 1.18
C ARG A 3 -22.88 11.28 0.53
N LEU A 4 -21.81 11.46 1.30
CA LEU A 4 -20.51 11.82 0.72
C LEU A 4 -20.01 10.62 -0.10
N GLU A 5 -19.64 10.88 -1.34
CA GLU A 5 -19.03 9.89 -2.21
C GLU A 5 -17.63 9.57 -1.67
N PRO A 6 -17.26 8.27 -1.53
CA PRO A 6 -15.91 7.91 -1.09
C PRO A 6 -14.88 8.25 -2.15
N TRP A 7 -13.64 8.46 -1.73
CA TRP A 7 -12.51 8.64 -2.63
C TRP A 7 -12.17 7.33 -3.36
N HIS A 8 -11.91 7.45 -4.65
CA HIS A 8 -11.38 6.38 -5.49
C HIS A 8 -10.05 6.87 -6.07
N GLY A 9 -8.98 6.75 -5.27
CA GLY A 9 -7.64 7.15 -5.69
C GLY A 9 -6.92 6.05 -6.47
N HIS A 10 -6.25 6.44 -7.55
CA HIS A 10 -5.49 5.52 -8.38
C HIS A 10 -4.08 6.07 -8.65
N CYS A 11 -3.09 5.19 -8.61
CA CYS A 11 -1.72 5.50 -8.98
C CYS A 11 -1.18 4.36 -9.84
N GLN A 12 -0.78 4.65 -11.07
CA GLN A 12 -0.20 3.68 -12.00
C GLN A 12 1.15 4.17 -12.50
N LEU A 13 2.19 3.38 -12.25
CA LEU A 13 3.57 3.75 -12.54
C LEU A 13 4.31 2.61 -13.21
N THR A 14 5.08 2.96 -14.23
CA THR A 14 6.02 2.05 -14.90
C THR A 14 7.43 2.58 -14.74
N PHE A 15 8.33 1.74 -14.27
CA PHE A 15 9.76 2.04 -14.12
C PHE A 15 10.53 1.39 -15.27
N GLN A 16 11.34 2.18 -15.95
CA GLN A 16 12.07 1.75 -17.14
C GLN A 16 13.54 2.09 -17.02
N ARG A 17 14.41 1.18 -17.42
CA ARG A 17 15.85 1.45 -17.50
C ARG A 17 16.14 2.39 -18.66
N SER A 18 16.86 3.49 -18.40
CA SER A 18 17.25 4.49 -19.39
C SER A 18 18.73 4.83 -19.18
N GLY A 19 19.59 4.19 -19.96
CA GLY A 19 21.04 4.32 -19.80
C GLY A 19 21.52 3.79 -18.44
N ASP A 20 22.15 4.63 -17.64
CA ASP A 20 22.70 4.31 -16.31
C ASP A 20 21.70 4.49 -15.15
N CYS A 21 20.46 4.91 -15.43
CA CYS A 21 19.45 5.14 -14.40
C CYS A 21 18.08 4.58 -14.80
N THR A 22 17.20 4.43 -13.82
CA THR A 22 15.78 4.13 -14.01
C THR A 22 14.99 5.44 -14.00
N ARG A 23 13.99 5.52 -14.87
CA ARG A 23 12.99 6.59 -14.89
C ARG A 23 11.61 6.01 -14.71
N HIS A 24 10.68 6.79 -14.19
CA HIS A 24 9.27 6.40 -14.11
C HIS A 24 8.44 7.14 -15.15
N GLN A 25 7.32 6.51 -15.51
CA GLN A 25 6.24 7.07 -16.31
C GLN A 25 4.92 6.73 -15.63
N GLY A 26 3.87 7.44 -15.98
CA GLY A 26 2.53 7.22 -15.45
C GLY A 26 2.02 8.40 -14.63
N GLY A 27 1.03 8.15 -13.78
CA GLY A 27 0.36 9.22 -13.06
C GLY A 27 -0.49 8.72 -11.89
N CYS A 28 -1.02 9.68 -11.16
CA CYS A 28 -1.94 9.44 -10.05
C CYS A 28 -3.17 10.33 -10.17
N SER A 29 -4.31 9.84 -9.71
CA SER A 29 -5.48 10.66 -9.40
C SER A 29 -5.51 11.01 -7.91
N ALA A 30 -6.20 12.10 -7.55
CA ALA A 30 -6.44 12.43 -6.15
C ALA A 30 -7.08 11.22 -5.41
N PRO A 31 -6.71 10.99 -4.15
CA PRO A 31 -5.89 11.82 -3.28
C PRO A 31 -4.37 11.58 -3.39
N PHE A 32 -3.89 10.75 -4.31
CA PHE A 32 -2.47 10.56 -4.51
C PHE A 32 -1.81 11.72 -5.24
N LYS A 33 -0.58 12.01 -4.87
CA LYS A 33 0.32 12.93 -5.56
C LYS A 33 1.73 12.36 -5.57
N MET A 34 2.32 12.27 -6.75
CA MET A 34 3.75 11.99 -6.86
C MET A 34 4.54 13.25 -6.54
N LEU A 35 5.59 13.12 -5.74
CA LEU A 35 6.58 14.17 -5.62
C LEU A 35 7.69 13.97 -6.66
N ARG A 36 8.66 14.87 -6.66
CA ARG A 36 9.79 14.77 -7.58
C ARG A 36 10.59 13.50 -7.29
N ALA A 37 10.77 12.68 -8.31
CA ALA A 37 11.65 11.53 -8.22
C ALA A 37 13.12 11.97 -8.24
N GLU A 38 13.93 11.29 -7.43
CA GLU A 38 15.37 11.51 -7.36
C GLU A 38 16.13 10.29 -7.91
N LYS A 39 17.36 10.53 -8.38
CA LYS A 39 18.27 9.46 -8.77
C LYS A 39 19.04 9.01 -7.52
N GLY A 40 18.74 7.82 -7.05
CA GLY A 40 19.44 7.16 -5.96
C GLY A 40 20.70 6.42 -6.41
N GLU A 41 21.24 5.65 -5.48
CA GLU A 41 22.42 4.82 -5.73
C GLU A 41 22.18 3.79 -6.83
N ASN A 42 23.23 3.47 -7.59
CA ASN A 42 23.19 2.50 -8.69
C ASN A 42 22.11 2.81 -9.75
N GLY A 43 21.74 4.09 -9.89
CA GLY A 43 20.76 4.54 -10.86
C GLY A 43 19.31 4.16 -10.53
N ARG A 44 19.00 3.85 -9.27
CA ARG A 44 17.64 3.61 -8.79
C ARG A 44 16.79 4.88 -8.91
N CYS A 45 15.52 4.72 -9.26
CA CYS A 45 14.54 5.80 -9.22
C CYS A 45 13.87 5.81 -7.84
N GLU A 46 14.03 6.88 -7.08
CA GLU A 46 13.44 7.06 -5.75
C GLU A 46 12.25 7.98 -5.84
N LEU A 47 11.05 7.45 -5.58
CA LEU A 47 9.79 8.16 -5.79
C LEU A 47 8.97 8.21 -4.50
N PRO A 48 8.84 9.41 -3.89
CA PRO A 48 7.92 9.61 -2.78
C PRO A 48 6.48 9.82 -3.29
N LEU A 49 5.53 9.09 -2.67
CA LEU A 49 4.09 9.29 -2.84
C LEU A 49 3.52 10.06 -1.65
N LEU A 50 2.62 11.00 -1.92
CA LEU A 50 1.89 11.74 -0.92
C LEU A 50 0.39 11.45 -1.03
N HIS A 51 -0.27 11.17 0.11
CA HIS A 51 -1.72 11.15 0.22
C HIS A 51 -2.20 12.51 0.70
N THR A 52 -2.78 13.30 -0.20
CA THR A 52 -3.09 14.73 0.04
C THR A 52 -4.30 14.98 0.94
N ALA A 53 -5.17 14.00 1.14
CA ALA A 53 -6.36 14.13 2.00
C ALA A 53 -6.05 13.88 3.50
N GLY A 54 -4.79 13.62 3.85
CA GLY A 54 -4.35 13.45 5.25
C GLY A 54 -4.72 12.11 5.89
N GLY A 55 -5.45 11.24 5.23
CA GLY A 55 -5.85 9.90 5.66
C GLY A 55 -7.12 9.41 4.99
N LEU A 56 -7.50 8.15 5.21
CA LEU A 56 -8.69 7.52 4.68
C LEU A 56 -9.83 7.55 5.68
N VAL A 57 -11.03 7.70 5.18
CA VAL A 57 -12.27 7.52 5.92
C VAL A 57 -13.01 6.29 5.42
N GLY A 58 -13.96 5.79 6.18
CA GLY A 58 -14.72 4.60 5.80
C GLY A 58 -15.39 4.72 4.43
N GLY A 59 -15.10 3.77 3.55
CA GLY A 59 -15.55 3.69 2.17
C GLY A 59 -14.52 4.12 1.13
N ASP A 60 -13.44 4.80 1.51
CA ASP A 60 -12.38 5.17 0.58
C ASP A 60 -11.69 3.94 0.00
N GLN A 61 -11.36 4.00 -1.29
CA GLN A 61 -10.67 2.95 -2.02
C GLN A 61 -9.46 3.52 -2.74
N LEU A 62 -8.31 2.92 -2.50
CA LEU A 62 -7.06 3.29 -3.14
C LEU A 62 -6.50 2.12 -3.92
N SER A 63 -5.93 2.39 -5.09
CA SER A 63 -5.19 1.40 -5.87
C SER A 63 -3.84 1.94 -6.32
N ILE A 64 -2.81 1.11 -6.19
CA ILE A 64 -1.46 1.41 -6.66
C ILE A 64 -1.01 0.24 -7.54
N GLU A 65 -0.62 0.55 -8.76
CA GLU A 65 -0.08 -0.42 -9.71
C GLU A 65 1.34 -0.01 -10.11
N LEU A 66 2.29 -0.88 -9.83
CA LEU A 66 3.70 -0.66 -10.14
C LEU A 66 4.16 -1.73 -11.11
N THR A 67 4.68 -1.31 -12.25
CA THR A 67 5.33 -2.19 -13.21
C THR A 67 6.81 -1.82 -13.32
N LEU A 68 7.68 -2.78 -13.09
CA LEU A 68 9.12 -2.62 -13.25
C LEU A 68 9.54 -3.40 -14.49
N GLU A 69 9.95 -2.69 -15.54
CA GLU A 69 10.49 -3.28 -16.75
C GLU A 69 11.87 -3.91 -16.52
N PRO A 70 12.39 -4.72 -17.45
CA PRO A 70 13.65 -5.42 -17.27
C PRO A 70 14.81 -4.48 -16.88
N ASN A 71 15.62 -4.90 -15.90
CA ASN A 71 16.78 -4.19 -15.37
C ASN A 71 16.47 -2.82 -14.70
N SER A 72 15.20 -2.50 -14.46
CA SER A 72 14.83 -1.29 -13.75
C SER A 72 14.94 -1.46 -12.24
N ARG A 73 15.21 -0.34 -11.54
CA ARG A 73 15.31 -0.31 -10.08
C ARG A 73 14.48 0.83 -9.53
N GLY A 74 13.56 0.53 -8.63
CA GLY A 74 12.68 1.50 -8.00
C GLY A 74 12.72 1.45 -6.48
N LEU A 75 12.64 2.61 -5.86
CA LEU A 75 12.24 2.75 -4.46
C LEU A 75 11.00 3.61 -4.42
N VAL A 76 9.94 3.09 -3.82
CA VAL A 76 8.71 3.83 -3.59
C VAL A 76 8.49 3.96 -2.09
N THR A 77 8.33 5.19 -1.63
CA THR A 77 8.07 5.51 -0.22
C THR A 77 6.87 6.44 -0.10
N SER A 78 6.40 6.68 1.12
CA SER A 78 5.41 7.72 1.39
C SER A 78 6.02 8.87 2.18
N VAL A 79 5.44 10.08 2.04
CA VAL A 79 5.98 11.30 2.70
C VAL A 79 5.61 11.36 4.17
N ALA A 80 4.47 10.77 4.55
CA ALA A 80 3.92 10.82 5.90
C ALA A 80 3.20 9.52 6.23
N ALA A 81 2.94 9.33 7.52
CA ALA A 81 2.10 8.23 8.01
C ALA A 81 0.73 8.23 7.33
N GLN A 82 0.28 7.06 6.87
CA GLN A 82 -1.08 6.83 6.39
C GLN A 82 -2.01 6.71 7.60
N LYS A 83 -3.06 7.51 7.65
CA LYS A 83 -4.03 7.50 8.76
C LYS A 83 -5.33 6.88 8.29
N ILE A 84 -5.90 6.02 9.11
CA ILE A 84 -7.24 5.47 8.93
C ILE A 84 -8.12 6.01 10.04
N TYR A 85 -9.08 6.81 9.68
CA TYR A 85 -9.98 7.44 10.64
C TYR A 85 -11.09 6.49 11.09
N GLY A 86 -11.62 6.71 12.30
CA GLY A 86 -12.72 5.94 12.85
C GLY A 86 -13.95 5.95 11.95
N SER A 87 -14.57 4.79 11.76
CA SER A 87 -15.74 4.57 10.92
C SER A 87 -16.93 4.01 11.70
N VAL A 88 -16.70 3.11 12.65
CA VAL A 88 -17.76 2.51 13.49
C VAL A 88 -18.43 3.60 14.33
N GLY A 89 -19.76 3.61 14.35
CA GLY A 89 -20.56 4.57 15.13
C GLY A 89 -20.53 6.02 14.61
N ARG A 90 -19.85 6.30 13.50
CA ARG A 90 -19.72 7.68 12.96
C ARG A 90 -20.88 8.10 12.08
N SER A 91 -21.68 7.16 11.59
CA SER A 91 -22.85 7.44 10.74
C SER A 91 -24.10 6.76 11.31
N GLN A 92 -25.18 7.51 11.40
CA GLN A 92 -26.49 6.95 11.78
C GLN A 92 -27.04 6.00 10.70
N LEU A 93 -26.66 6.21 9.44
CA LEU A 93 -27.10 5.37 8.32
C LEU A 93 -26.29 4.08 8.23
N GLU A 94 -25.05 4.09 8.71
CA GLU A 94 -24.11 2.96 8.66
C GLU A 94 -23.41 2.81 10.02
N PRO A 95 -24.14 2.42 11.08
CA PRO A 95 -23.59 2.39 12.44
C PRO A 95 -22.46 1.35 12.60
N ARG A 96 -22.42 0.33 11.75
CA ARG A 96 -21.34 -0.67 11.71
C ARG A 96 -20.07 -0.14 11.04
N GLY A 97 -20.12 1.08 10.50
CA GLY A 97 -19.04 1.67 9.75
C GLY A 97 -18.88 1.10 8.33
N ARG A 98 -17.92 1.64 7.62
CA ARG A 98 -17.50 1.21 6.27
C ARG A 98 -16.02 0.94 6.27
N TRP A 99 -15.61 -0.05 5.51
CA TRP A 99 -14.18 -0.35 5.31
C TRP A 99 -13.54 0.64 4.34
N ALA A 100 -12.41 1.18 4.72
CA ALA A 100 -11.46 1.78 3.78
C ALA A 100 -10.57 0.65 3.25
N CYS A 101 -10.23 0.71 1.96
CA CYS A 101 -9.49 -0.38 1.32
C CYS A 101 -8.34 0.16 0.47
N GLN A 102 -7.20 -0.55 0.48
CA GLN A 102 -6.09 -0.27 -0.42
C GLN A 102 -5.63 -1.54 -1.13
N HIS A 103 -5.49 -1.44 -2.45
CA HIS A 103 -4.91 -2.49 -3.28
C HIS A 103 -3.56 -2.02 -3.83
N VAL A 104 -2.52 -2.80 -3.60
CA VAL A 104 -1.20 -2.58 -4.20
C VAL A 104 -0.85 -3.80 -5.05
N ARG A 105 -0.53 -3.58 -6.31
CA ARG A 105 -0.09 -4.61 -7.23
C ARG A 105 1.26 -4.23 -7.81
N CYS A 106 2.24 -5.11 -7.67
CA CYS A 106 3.57 -4.93 -8.21
C CYS A 106 3.86 -6.07 -9.21
N HIS A 107 4.27 -5.68 -10.41
CA HIS A 107 4.77 -6.61 -11.41
C HIS A 107 6.23 -6.29 -11.69
N LEU A 108 7.11 -7.25 -11.39
CA LEU A 108 8.54 -7.10 -11.51
C LEU A 108 9.07 -8.02 -12.60
N ASP A 109 9.55 -7.44 -13.69
CA ASP A 109 10.11 -8.15 -14.81
C ASP A 109 11.59 -8.55 -14.55
N LYS A 110 12.19 -9.21 -15.52
CA LYS A 110 13.54 -9.79 -15.43
C LYS A 110 14.58 -8.80 -14.89
N GLN A 111 15.34 -9.25 -13.90
CA GLN A 111 16.43 -8.47 -13.26
C GLN A 111 16.00 -7.09 -12.76
N SER A 112 14.73 -6.89 -12.50
CA SER A 112 14.25 -5.69 -11.86
C SER A 112 14.27 -5.82 -10.34
N ASP A 113 14.27 -4.66 -9.66
CA ASP A 113 14.38 -4.56 -8.21
C ASP A 113 13.45 -3.48 -7.69
N LEU A 114 12.61 -3.81 -6.72
CA LEU A 114 11.70 -2.87 -6.06
C LEU A 114 11.89 -2.87 -4.55
N GLU A 115 12.12 -1.70 -4.00
CA GLU A 115 12.00 -1.41 -2.58
C GLU A 115 10.69 -0.65 -2.33
N TRP A 116 9.78 -1.26 -1.56
CA TRP A 116 8.52 -0.65 -1.11
C TRP A 116 8.63 -0.32 0.37
N LEU A 117 8.94 0.93 0.68
CA LEU A 117 9.28 1.41 2.03
C LEU A 117 8.38 2.58 2.44
N PRO A 118 7.05 2.38 2.60
CA PRO A 118 6.16 3.42 3.08
C PRO A 118 6.45 3.77 4.55
N GLN A 119 6.02 4.96 4.95
CA GLN A 119 5.91 5.32 6.37
C GLN A 119 4.83 4.47 7.04
N GLU A 120 4.70 4.58 8.37
CA GLU A 120 3.75 3.79 9.12
C GLU A 120 2.28 4.03 8.74
N LEU A 121 1.49 2.99 8.88
CA LEU A 121 0.04 3.02 8.89
C LEU A 121 -0.46 3.20 10.32
N VAL A 122 -1.33 4.17 10.58
CA VAL A 122 -1.95 4.37 11.90
C VAL A 122 -3.44 4.16 11.78
N VAL A 123 -3.94 3.05 12.32
CA VAL A 123 -5.39 2.78 12.40
C VAL A 123 -5.91 3.36 13.70
N PHE A 124 -6.71 4.43 13.61
CA PHE A 124 -7.31 5.09 14.77
C PHE A 124 -8.40 4.21 15.38
N ALA A 125 -8.82 4.55 16.60
CA ALA A 125 -9.96 3.89 17.23
C ALA A 125 -11.16 3.84 16.29
N ASP A 126 -11.87 2.71 16.28
CA ASP A 126 -13.04 2.46 15.45
C ASP A 126 -12.77 2.47 13.93
N GLY A 127 -11.52 2.51 13.50
CA GLY A 127 -11.12 2.44 12.10
C GLY A 127 -11.32 1.04 11.52
N LEU A 128 -11.85 0.97 10.30
CA LEU A 128 -12.00 -0.28 9.55
C LEU A 128 -11.14 -0.19 8.29
N TYR A 129 -10.08 -1.00 8.23
CA TYR A 129 -9.14 -0.95 7.12
C TYR A 129 -8.72 -2.31 6.63
N GLU A 130 -8.75 -2.49 5.32
CA GLU A 130 -8.30 -3.69 4.64
C GLU A 130 -7.26 -3.35 3.57
N GLN A 131 -6.15 -4.10 3.57
CA GLN A 131 -5.08 -3.96 2.61
C GLN A 131 -4.88 -5.27 1.85
N HIS A 132 -4.74 -5.15 0.53
CA HIS A 132 -4.35 -6.23 -0.37
C HIS A 132 -3.05 -5.85 -1.06
N PHE A 133 -2.00 -6.61 -0.84
CA PHE A 133 -0.70 -6.41 -1.45
C PHE A 133 -0.31 -7.65 -2.24
N MET A 134 -0.18 -7.51 -3.56
CA MET A 134 0.21 -8.59 -4.46
C MET A 134 1.49 -8.23 -5.19
N VAL A 135 2.49 -9.09 -5.12
CA VAL A 135 3.76 -8.96 -5.86
C VAL A 135 3.94 -10.16 -6.77
N GLN A 136 4.12 -9.91 -8.05
CA GLN A 136 4.50 -10.89 -9.04
C GLN A 136 5.93 -10.64 -9.47
N LEU A 137 6.79 -11.63 -9.25
CA LEU A 137 8.22 -11.54 -9.50
C LEU A 137 8.63 -12.43 -10.68
N HIS A 138 9.40 -11.89 -11.61
CA HIS A 138 10.19 -12.75 -12.48
C HIS A 138 11.22 -13.54 -11.65
N ALA A 139 11.68 -14.69 -12.18
CA ALA A 139 12.62 -15.56 -11.48
C ALA A 139 13.90 -14.87 -10.98
N ASP A 140 14.34 -13.84 -11.70
CA ASP A 140 15.58 -13.10 -11.42
C ASP A 140 15.31 -11.68 -10.83
N ALA A 141 14.06 -11.39 -10.48
CA ALA A 141 13.68 -10.11 -9.85
C ALA A 141 13.80 -10.17 -8.33
N SER A 142 13.98 -9.01 -7.70
CA SER A 142 14.04 -8.86 -6.25
C SER A 142 13.02 -7.85 -5.73
N PHE A 143 12.51 -8.13 -4.52
CA PHE A 143 11.56 -7.28 -3.83
C PHE A 143 11.93 -7.18 -2.35
N LEU A 144 11.94 -5.96 -1.84
CA LEU A 144 12.00 -5.65 -0.42
C LEU A 144 10.79 -4.80 -0.05
N GLY A 145 10.00 -5.25 0.90
CA GLY A 145 8.85 -4.51 1.42
C GLY A 145 8.87 -4.40 2.94
N THR A 146 8.36 -3.27 3.45
CA THR A 146 8.12 -3.10 4.89
C THR A 146 6.68 -2.68 5.13
N GLU A 147 6.11 -3.14 6.23
CA GLU A 147 4.84 -2.69 6.76
C GLU A 147 4.99 -2.42 8.24
N ILE A 148 4.67 -1.20 8.66
CA ILE A 148 4.69 -0.77 10.06
C ILE A 148 3.29 -0.30 10.39
N VAL A 149 2.61 -1.00 11.29
CA VAL A 149 1.23 -0.71 11.67
C VAL A 149 1.15 -0.30 13.14
N ARG A 150 0.49 0.81 13.40
CA ARG A 150 0.15 1.26 14.75
C ARG A 150 -1.36 1.18 14.94
N LEU A 151 -1.77 0.48 15.98
CA LEU A 151 -3.17 0.28 16.33
C LEU A 151 -3.55 1.26 17.44
N GLY A 152 -4.29 2.29 17.05
CA GLY A 152 -4.62 3.44 17.90
C GLY A 152 -3.51 4.50 17.98
N ARG A 153 -3.87 5.67 18.50
CA ARG A 153 -2.94 6.75 18.82
C ARG A 153 -2.36 6.53 20.22
N THR A 154 -1.45 5.61 20.36
CA THR A 154 -0.91 5.14 21.64
C THR A 154 -0.38 6.26 22.53
N ALA A 155 0.20 7.33 21.95
CA ALA A 155 0.65 8.52 22.71
C ALA A 155 -0.51 9.26 23.41
N SER A 156 -1.74 9.09 22.94
CA SER A 156 -2.96 9.64 23.55
C SER A 156 -3.74 8.60 24.37
N GLY A 157 -3.15 7.43 24.63
CA GLY A 157 -3.83 6.33 25.34
C GLY A 157 -4.94 5.64 24.51
N GLU A 158 -4.97 5.88 23.19
CA GLU A 158 -5.97 5.28 22.30
C GLU A 158 -5.52 3.91 21.83
N SER A 159 -6.42 2.94 21.91
CA SER A 159 -6.30 1.61 21.30
C SER A 159 -7.17 1.51 20.06
N LEU A 160 -7.19 0.34 19.41
CA LEU A 160 -8.03 0.08 18.22
C LEU A 160 -9.55 0.11 18.52
N GLN A 161 -9.94 -0.16 19.77
CA GLN A 161 -11.34 -0.21 20.26
C GLN A 161 -12.22 -1.15 19.41
N GLN A 162 -13.29 -0.66 18.76
CA GLN A 162 -14.14 -1.45 17.85
C GLN A 162 -13.59 -1.49 16.41
N GLY A 163 -12.38 -0.94 16.21
CA GLY A 163 -11.74 -0.98 14.91
C GLY A 163 -11.24 -2.36 14.53
N GLN A 164 -10.99 -2.53 13.25
CA GLN A 164 -10.44 -3.76 12.67
C GLN A 164 -9.41 -3.43 11.60
N TRP A 165 -8.37 -4.23 11.56
CA TRP A 165 -7.35 -4.17 10.53
C TRP A 165 -7.13 -5.53 9.90
N ARG A 166 -7.14 -5.56 8.54
CA ARG A 166 -6.87 -6.74 7.74
C ARG A 166 -5.74 -6.49 6.78
N SER A 167 -4.77 -7.39 6.71
CA SER A 167 -3.70 -7.37 5.74
C SER A 167 -3.61 -8.70 4.99
N ASN A 168 -3.59 -8.60 3.67
CA ASN A 168 -3.46 -9.73 2.75
C ASN A 168 -2.22 -9.50 1.89
N LEU A 169 -1.10 -10.09 2.25
CA LEU A 169 0.14 -10.05 1.48
C LEU A 169 0.33 -11.35 0.70
N SER A 170 0.63 -11.23 -0.58
CA SER A 170 0.92 -12.37 -1.43
C SER A 170 2.10 -12.06 -2.35
N ILE A 171 3.10 -12.93 -2.36
CA ILE A 171 4.26 -12.83 -3.24
C ILE A 171 4.32 -14.12 -4.07
N GLN A 172 4.36 -13.96 -5.39
CA GLN A 172 4.39 -15.05 -6.33
C GLN A 172 5.55 -14.88 -7.30
N ARG A 173 6.35 -15.93 -7.47
CA ARG A 173 7.43 -15.95 -8.45
C ARG A 173 6.98 -16.63 -9.73
N CYS A 174 7.37 -16.05 -10.85
CA CYS A 174 7.08 -16.61 -12.16
C CYS A 174 8.17 -17.56 -12.61
N ASN A 175 7.78 -18.59 -13.36
CA ASN A 175 8.72 -19.53 -13.96
C ASN A 175 9.67 -18.84 -14.94
N LYS A 176 10.95 -19.17 -14.84
CA LYS A 176 12.04 -18.58 -15.64
C LYS A 176 11.86 -18.81 -17.16
N ASN A 177 11.26 -19.91 -17.53
CA ASN A 177 11.20 -20.35 -18.94
C ASN A 177 9.95 -19.86 -19.67
N ASN A 178 8.84 -19.68 -18.98
CA ASN A 178 7.55 -19.36 -19.61
C ASN A 178 6.85 -18.12 -19.03
N GLY A 179 7.45 -17.48 -18.00
CA GLY A 179 6.90 -16.29 -17.36
C GLY A 179 5.55 -16.48 -16.64
N ARG A 180 5.08 -17.74 -16.53
CA ARG A 180 3.83 -18.03 -15.83
C ARG A 180 4.04 -18.03 -14.33
N PRO A 181 3.07 -17.54 -13.54
CA PRO A 181 3.08 -17.70 -12.11
C PRO A 181 3.20 -19.19 -11.75
N GLU A 182 4.15 -19.54 -10.91
CA GLU A 182 4.43 -20.94 -10.57
C GLU A 182 4.26 -21.17 -9.08
N ASP A 183 5.07 -20.51 -8.27
CA ASP A 183 5.13 -20.77 -6.85
C ASP A 183 4.76 -19.54 -6.01
N TRP A 184 4.01 -19.79 -4.95
CA TRP A 184 3.83 -18.81 -3.88
C TRP A 184 5.07 -18.80 -2.99
N GLU A 185 5.78 -17.67 -2.94
CA GLU A 185 6.90 -17.49 -2.01
C GLU A 185 6.44 -17.06 -0.63
N LEU A 186 5.36 -16.27 -0.60
CA LEU A 186 4.77 -15.80 0.65
C LEU A 186 3.27 -15.63 0.49
N VAL A 187 2.52 -16.13 1.44
CA VAL A 187 1.10 -15.82 1.65
C VAL A 187 0.91 -15.52 3.12
N ASP A 188 0.67 -14.27 3.43
CA ASP A 188 0.40 -13.82 4.80
C ASP A 188 -0.99 -13.21 4.89
N ARG A 189 -1.72 -13.56 5.96
CA ARG A 189 -3.08 -13.11 6.22
C ARG A 189 -3.19 -12.76 7.70
N ILE A 190 -3.38 -11.48 7.97
CA ILE A 190 -3.53 -10.96 9.32
C ILE A 190 -4.91 -10.33 9.44
N GLU A 191 -5.60 -10.65 10.51
CA GLU A 191 -6.84 -10.00 10.91
C GLU A 191 -6.79 -9.71 12.42
N LEU A 192 -6.90 -8.44 12.78
CA LEU A 192 -6.87 -7.98 14.16
C LEU A 192 -8.11 -7.15 14.45
N GLU A 193 -8.76 -7.47 15.55
CA GLU A 193 -9.89 -6.75 16.12
C GLU A 193 -9.51 -6.15 17.47
N GLY A 194 -9.95 -4.94 17.75
CA GLY A 194 -9.57 -4.26 18.99
C GLY A 194 -10.01 -4.99 20.24
N ASP A 195 -11.17 -5.60 20.25
CA ASP A 195 -11.68 -6.36 21.39
C ASP A 195 -10.83 -7.62 21.67
N SER A 196 -10.32 -8.27 20.62
CA SER A 196 -9.44 -9.43 20.75
C SER A 196 -8.05 -9.06 21.28
N LEU A 197 -7.55 -7.86 20.95
CA LEU A 197 -6.26 -7.36 21.44
C LEU A 197 -6.29 -6.99 22.93
N ASN A 198 -7.45 -6.60 23.46
CA ASN A 198 -7.60 -6.30 24.90
C ASN A 198 -7.67 -7.56 25.76
N ALA A 199 -7.81 -8.73 25.15
CA ALA A 199 -7.86 -10.03 25.83
C ALA A 199 -6.49 -10.74 25.94
N LEU A 200 -5.46 -10.18 25.27
CA LEU A 200 -4.06 -10.63 25.34
C LEU A 200 -3.28 -9.85 26.39
#